data_7a5a8f018e74b53c901614a1865029a7
#
_entry.id   7a5a8f018e74b53c901614a1865029a7
#
_cell.length_a   1.000
_cell.length_b   1.000
_cell.length_c   1.000
_cell.angle_alpha   90.00
_cell.angle_beta   90.00
_cell.angle_gamma   90.00
#
_symmetry.space_group_name_H-M   'P 1'
#
loop_
_entity.id
_entity.type
_entity.pdbx_description
1 polymer ?
#
loop_
_entity_poly.entity_id
_entity_poly.type
_entity_poly.pdbx_seq_one_letter_code
_entity_poly.pdbx_strand_id
1 'polypeptide(L)'
;MKVIKYFFKFIIIIFLFIIFKLLGRKLSSDLGCLISNYVGFNFRSKKRISTNFKKAFPELGSEEENKYTKEMWCNFGRTFAEYVYLKEFRENKKEHILINGSEILDFVKSSNVPTVFVSGHFANFELMAMELDRKNLNIAAIYRPLNNFFLNPLMEYWRKKYICNFQIPKKIPGKSGNGTRQFIKAVQIKTNIAVMVDQSITQGKKIDFFGEKAFTTSIPSQLALKYNYQIVPIAIRRVKKYQFVMDIFNPIPIDKKKDDEFSIGKKINE
;
A
#
# COMPACT_ATOMS: atom_id res chain seq x y z
N MET A 1 28.35 -13.02 -4.45
CA MET A 1 28.19 -11.72 -3.77
C MET A 1 26.73 -11.35 -3.43
N LYS A 2 25.77 -11.39 -4.37
CA LYS A 2 24.36 -10.96 -4.13
C LYS A 2 23.64 -11.84 -3.08
N VAL A 3 23.83 -13.18 -3.09
CA VAL A 3 23.24 -14.12 -2.14
C VAL A 3 23.70 -13.82 -0.71
N ILE A 4 25.01 -13.71 -0.51
CA ILE A 4 25.62 -13.40 0.79
C ILE A 4 25.09 -12.07 1.35
N LYS A 5 25.02 -11.03 0.51
CA LYS A 5 24.44 -9.72 0.91
C LYS A 5 22.99 -9.82 1.34
N TYR A 6 22.17 -10.65 0.66
CA TYR A 6 20.77 -10.85 1.03
C TYR A 6 20.63 -11.65 2.32
N PHE A 7 21.50 -12.64 2.53
CA PHE A 7 21.52 -13.41 3.77
C PHE A 7 21.84 -12.53 4.98
N PHE A 8 22.91 -11.74 4.92
CA PHE A 8 23.23 -10.81 6.00
C PHE A 8 22.11 -9.80 6.27
N LYS A 9 21.50 -9.22 5.22
CA LYS A 9 20.34 -8.35 5.39
C LYS A 9 19.17 -9.06 6.05
N PHE A 10 18.93 -10.31 5.71
CA PHE A 10 17.89 -11.12 6.32
C PHE A 10 18.14 -11.30 7.82
N ILE A 11 19.36 -11.69 8.21
CA ILE A 11 19.72 -11.87 9.62
C ILE A 11 19.52 -10.57 10.42
N ILE A 12 19.99 -9.43 9.90
CA ILE A 12 19.79 -8.13 10.53
C ILE A 12 18.30 -7.81 10.70
N ILE A 13 17.49 -8.05 9.69
CA ILE A 13 16.04 -7.78 9.74
C ILE A 13 15.37 -8.70 10.77
N ILE A 14 15.68 -9.98 10.81
CA ILE A 14 15.14 -10.91 11.81
C ILE A 14 15.53 -10.48 13.22
N PHE A 15 16.78 -10.11 13.44
CA PHE A 15 17.24 -9.58 14.74
C PHE A 15 16.45 -8.32 15.16
N LEU A 16 16.27 -7.39 14.24
CA LEU A 16 15.43 -6.21 14.49
C LEU A 16 13.97 -6.58 14.81
N PHE A 17 13.39 -7.55 14.11
CA PHE A 17 12.03 -8.01 14.37
C PHE A 17 11.89 -8.65 15.76
N ILE A 18 12.92 -9.38 16.23
CA ILE A 18 12.95 -9.91 17.60
C ILE A 18 12.98 -8.77 18.61
N ILE A 19 13.86 -7.77 18.42
CA ILE A 19 13.93 -6.59 19.28
C ILE A 19 12.59 -5.86 19.30
N PHE A 20 12.00 -5.58 18.15
CA PHE A 20 10.70 -4.93 18.06
C PHE A 20 9.64 -5.72 18.83
N LYS A 21 9.60 -7.04 18.69
CA LYS A 21 8.61 -7.86 19.40
C LYS A 21 8.76 -7.82 20.92
N LEU A 22 10.00 -7.76 21.43
CA LEU A 22 10.31 -7.68 22.85
C LEU A 22 9.97 -6.30 23.47
N LEU A 23 10.13 -5.21 22.71
CA LEU A 23 9.91 -3.85 23.19
C LEU A 23 8.43 -3.45 23.33
N GLY A 24 7.51 -4.21 22.72
CA GLY A 24 6.11 -3.83 22.64
C GLY A 24 5.83 -2.74 21.59
N ARG A 25 4.58 -2.60 21.16
CA ARG A 25 4.16 -1.77 20.02
C ARG A 25 4.66 -0.33 20.04
N LYS A 26 4.56 0.32 21.21
CA LYS A 26 4.88 1.75 21.35
C LYS A 26 6.37 2.01 21.14
N LEU A 27 7.22 1.32 21.89
CA LEU A 27 8.68 1.51 21.81
C LEU A 27 9.24 1.03 20.46
N SER A 28 8.70 -0.06 19.92
CA SER A 28 9.09 -0.55 18.58
C SER A 28 8.81 0.46 17.49
N SER A 29 7.64 1.09 17.54
CA SER A 29 7.27 2.14 16.59
C SER A 29 8.22 3.34 16.69
N ASP A 30 8.59 3.76 17.90
CA ASP A 30 9.53 4.87 18.11
C ASP A 30 10.96 4.50 17.69
N LEU A 31 11.42 3.29 18.00
CA LEU A 31 12.73 2.80 17.58
C LEU A 31 12.79 2.63 16.05
N GLY A 32 11.73 2.13 15.41
CA GLY A 32 11.63 2.05 13.96
C GLY A 32 11.74 3.42 13.29
N CYS A 33 11.05 4.44 13.83
CA CYS A 33 11.17 5.84 13.40
C CYS A 33 12.63 6.33 13.51
N LEU A 34 13.27 6.12 14.65
CA LEU A 34 14.63 6.56 14.91
C LEU A 34 15.60 5.92 13.91
N ILE A 35 15.60 4.59 13.80
CA ILE A 35 16.47 3.84 12.87
C ILE A 35 16.27 4.34 11.45
N SER A 36 15.02 4.47 10.99
CA SER A 36 14.74 4.85 9.60
C SER A 36 15.17 6.28 9.28
N ASN A 37 15.12 7.20 10.21
CA ASN A 37 15.65 8.55 10.03
C ASN A 37 17.18 8.57 9.82
N TYR A 38 17.91 7.65 10.45
CA TYR A 38 19.36 7.53 10.23
C TYR A 38 19.72 6.81 8.94
N VAL A 39 19.05 5.69 8.63
CA VAL A 39 19.45 4.84 7.50
C VAL A 39 18.69 5.13 6.20
N GLY A 40 17.62 5.91 6.24
CA GLY A 40 16.70 6.12 5.12
C GLY A 40 17.37 6.65 3.87
N PHE A 41 18.31 7.58 4.02
CA PHE A 41 19.05 8.16 2.89
C PHE A 41 19.94 7.17 2.13
N ASN A 42 20.24 5.99 2.72
CA ASN A 42 20.91 4.90 2.02
C ASN A 42 19.98 4.18 1.02
N PHE A 43 18.66 4.33 1.19
CA PHE A 43 17.67 3.73 0.29
C PHE A 43 17.21 4.68 -0.81
N ARG A 44 17.17 5.99 -0.54
CA ARG A 44 16.81 7.00 -1.53
C ARG A 44 17.58 8.30 -1.27
N SER A 45 18.24 8.81 -2.30
CA SER A 45 19.06 10.02 -2.20
C SER A 45 18.21 11.25 -1.85
N LYS A 46 18.80 12.17 -1.07
CA LYS A 46 18.20 13.47 -0.74
C LYS A 46 17.79 14.26 -1.99
N LYS A 47 18.66 14.28 -3.02
CA LYS A 47 18.38 14.95 -4.30
C LYS A 47 17.06 14.48 -4.92
N ARG A 48 16.80 13.16 -4.94
CA ARG A 48 15.58 12.60 -5.53
C ARG A 48 14.33 12.96 -4.70
N ILE A 49 14.44 12.97 -3.38
CA ILE A 49 13.36 13.37 -2.48
C ILE A 49 13.03 14.84 -2.72
N SER A 50 14.03 15.73 -2.68
CA SER A 50 13.89 17.17 -2.93
C SER A 50 13.28 17.47 -4.30
N THR A 51 13.75 16.80 -5.36
CA THR A 51 13.16 16.95 -6.71
C THR A 51 11.67 16.61 -6.73
N ASN A 52 11.25 15.55 -6.02
CA ASN A 52 9.84 15.17 -5.95
C ASN A 52 9.01 16.19 -5.14
N PHE A 53 9.55 16.70 -4.04
CA PHE A 53 8.90 17.75 -3.25
C PHE A 53 8.67 19.02 -4.08
N LYS A 54 9.70 19.50 -4.79
CA LYS A 54 9.60 20.70 -5.64
C LYS A 54 8.60 20.55 -6.78
N LYS A 55 8.36 19.32 -7.27
CA LYS A 55 7.34 19.06 -8.28
C LYS A 55 5.92 19.09 -7.69
N ALA A 56 5.72 18.47 -6.54
CA ALA A 56 4.42 18.37 -5.91
C ALA A 56 4.04 19.66 -5.14
N PHE A 57 5.03 20.34 -4.58
CA PHE A 57 4.89 21.52 -3.72
C PHE A 57 6.00 22.53 -4.05
N PRO A 58 5.85 23.30 -5.15
CA PRO A 58 6.89 24.24 -5.63
C PRO A 58 7.27 25.29 -4.59
N GLU A 59 6.30 25.74 -3.77
CA GLU A 59 6.47 26.78 -2.77
C GLU A 59 7.06 26.29 -1.43
N LEU A 60 7.33 24.98 -1.32
CA LEU A 60 7.80 24.40 -0.07
C LEU A 60 9.24 24.85 0.24
N GLY A 61 9.43 25.47 1.41
CA GLY A 61 10.72 25.88 1.90
C GLY A 61 11.63 24.71 2.31
N SER A 62 12.94 24.94 2.32
CA SER A 62 13.93 23.89 2.66
C SER A 62 13.76 23.33 4.07
N GLU A 63 13.30 24.13 5.01
CA GLU A 63 13.06 23.69 6.38
C GLU A 63 11.88 22.73 6.47
N GLU A 64 10.78 23.07 5.81
CA GLU A 64 9.59 22.21 5.72
C GLU A 64 9.89 20.92 4.95
N GLU A 65 10.65 21.00 3.83
CA GLU A 65 11.12 19.81 3.09
C GLU A 65 11.89 18.86 4.01
N ASN A 66 12.80 19.39 4.83
CA ASN A 66 13.55 18.58 5.79
C ASN A 66 12.64 17.96 6.85
N LYS A 67 11.67 18.71 7.36
CA LYS A 67 10.66 18.21 8.32
C LYS A 67 9.87 17.06 7.72
N TYR A 68 9.26 17.26 6.56
CA TYR A 68 8.45 16.21 5.91
C TYR A 68 9.28 15.00 5.48
N THR A 69 10.54 15.21 5.09
CA THR A 69 11.47 14.10 4.80
C THR A 69 11.71 13.23 6.04
N LYS A 70 11.91 13.84 7.20
CA LYS A 70 12.06 13.11 8.48
C LYS A 70 10.78 12.38 8.85
N GLU A 71 9.62 13.02 8.70
CA GLU A 71 8.32 12.40 8.95
C GLU A 71 8.04 11.22 8.02
N MET A 72 8.39 11.34 6.75
CA MET A 72 8.32 10.25 5.77
C MET A 72 9.16 9.04 6.21
N TRP A 73 10.44 9.25 6.53
CA TRP A 73 11.30 8.16 6.99
C TRP A 73 10.81 7.57 8.30
N CYS A 74 10.37 8.43 9.23
CA CYS A 74 9.77 7.99 10.48
C CYS A 74 8.57 7.06 10.23
N ASN A 75 7.66 7.42 9.34
CA ASN A 75 6.52 6.59 9.00
C ASN A 75 6.92 5.25 8.38
N PHE A 76 7.91 5.23 7.48
CA PHE A 76 8.45 3.98 6.93
C PHE A 76 9.01 3.06 8.01
N GLY A 77 9.80 3.62 8.93
CA GLY A 77 10.38 2.85 10.03
C GLY A 77 9.32 2.31 11.00
N ARG A 78 8.30 3.12 11.32
CA ARG A 78 7.15 2.69 12.13
C ARG A 78 6.41 1.54 11.47
N THR A 79 6.07 1.69 10.19
CA THR A 79 5.37 0.66 9.41
C THR A 79 6.18 -0.63 9.34
N PHE A 80 7.51 -0.53 9.16
CA PHE A 80 8.39 -1.70 9.18
C PHE A 80 8.40 -2.40 10.55
N ALA A 81 8.49 -1.65 11.65
CA ALA A 81 8.42 -2.21 12.99
C ALA A 81 7.06 -2.84 13.31
N GLU A 82 5.98 -2.34 12.71
CA GLU A 82 4.61 -2.80 12.92
C GLU A 82 4.33 -4.18 12.29
N TYR A 83 5.17 -4.66 11.38
CA TYR A 83 4.97 -5.99 10.79
C TYR A 83 4.94 -7.12 11.82
N VAL A 84 5.72 -7.03 12.90
CA VAL A 84 5.71 -8.04 13.95
C VAL A 84 4.44 -8.02 14.82
N TYR A 85 3.59 -7.01 14.61
CA TYR A 85 2.32 -6.80 15.31
C TYR A 85 1.08 -6.97 14.43
N LEU A 86 1.23 -7.44 13.18
CA LEU A 86 0.09 -7.64 12.27
C LEU A 86 -0.97 -8.57 12.86
N LYS A 87 -0.56 -9.61 13.61
CA LYS A 87 -1.47 -10.47 14.36
C LYS A 87 -2.32 -9.67 15.36
N GLU A 88 -1.68 -8.83 16.16
CA GLU A 88 -2.36 -8.02 17.18
C GLU A 88 -3.29 -6.97 16.53
N PHE A 89 -2.87 -6.33 15.44
CA PHE A 89 -3.74 -5.44 14.67
C PHE A 89 -4.98 -6.16 14.15
N ARG A 90 -4.82 -7.40 13.69
CA ARG A 90 -5.96 -8.19 13.20
C ARG A 90 -6.92 -8.59 14.32
N GLU A 91 -6.42 -8.95 15.49
CA GLU A 91 -7.22 -9.46 16.62
C GLU A 91 -7.87 -8.33 17.42
N ASN A 92 -7.17 -7.20 17.67
CA ASN A 92 -7.60 -6.10 18.54
C ASN A 92 -8.22 -4.93 17.78
N LYS A 93 -9.46 -5.12 17.29
CA LYS A 93 -10.17 -4.20 16.38
C LYS A 93 -10.30 -2.75 16.87
N LYS A 94 -10.63 -2.56 18.14
CA LYS A 94 -11.10 -1.26 18.64
C LYS A 94 -9.99 -0.32 19.10
N GLU A 95 -8.78 -0.82 19.23
CA GLU A 95 -7.71 -0.07 19.89
C GLU A 95 -6.80 0.71 18.95
N HIS A 96 -6.77 0.37 17.66
CA HIS A 96 -5.74 0.91 16.78
C HIS A 96 -6.25 1.59 15.51
N ILE A 97 -7.48 1.32 15.07
CA ILE A 97 -8.03 1.91 13.85
C ILE A 97 -9.48 2.34 13.98
N LEU A 98 -9.76 3.59 13.63
CA LEU A 98 -11.09 4.13 13.40
C LEU A 98 -11.40 4.09 11.91
N ILE A 99 -12.58 3.63 11.53
CA ILE A 99 -13.02 3.56 10.13
C ILE A 99 -14.16 4.53 9.91
N ASN A 100 -13.93 5.53 9.05
CA ASN A 100 -14.94 6.46 8.56
C ASN A 100 -15.45 5.97 7.20
N GLY A 101 -16.73 6.11 6.91
CA GLY A 101 -17.34 5.64 5.67
C GLY A 101 -17.61 4.13 5.67
N SER A 102 -17.80 3.51 6.84
CA SER A 102 -18.08 2.07 6.94
C SER A 102 -19.37 1.66 6.23
N GLU A 103 -20.35 2.57 6.10
CA GLU A 103 -21.59 2.42 5.34
C GLU A 103 -21.34 2.19 3.85
N ILE A 104 -20.26 2.71 3.30
CA ILE A 104 -19.85 2.46 1.91
C ILE A 104 -19.44 0.99 1.74
N LEU A 105 -18.76 0.39 2.73
CA LEU A 105 -18.42 -1.03 2.69
C LEU A 105 -19.67 -1.92 2.78
N ASP A 106 -20.65 -1.52 3.56
CA ASP A 106 -21.93 -2.22 3.67
C ASP A 106 -22.70 -2.13 2.35
N PHE A 107 -22.70 -0.97 1.70
CA PHE A 107 -23.23 -0.78 0.34
C PHE A 107 -22.48 -1.66 -0.69
N VAL A 108 -21.14 -1.65 -0.70
CA VAL A 108 -20.34 -2.51 -1.59
C VAL A 108 -20.71 -3.97 -1.42
N LYS A 109 -20.89 -4.43 -0.18
CA LYS A 109 -21.24 -5.80 0.13
C LYS A 109 -22.65 -6.18 -0.35
N SER A 110 -23.62 -5.27 -0.20
CA SER A 110 -25.03 -5.51 -0.60
C SER A 110 -25.24 -5.40 -2.10
N SER A 111 -24.48 -4.54 -2.78
CA SER A 111 -24.62 -4.30 -4.23
C SER A 111 -24.20 -5.46 -5.11
N ASN A 112 -23.39 -6.39 -4.60
CA ASN A 112 -22.77 -7.49 -5.38
C ASN A 112 -21.94 -7.00 -6.59
N VAL A 113 -21.64 -5.69 -6.67
CA VAL A 113 -20.77 -5.14 -7.72
C VAL A 113 -19.31 -5.35 -7.30
N PRO A 114 -18.50 -6.03 -8.11
CA PRO A 114 -17.10 -6.22 -7.77
C PRO A 114 -16.40 -4.86 -7.69
N THR A 115 -15.55 -4.69 -6.68
CA THR A 115 -14.94 -3.41 -6.34
C THR A 115 -13.43 -3.48 -6.43
N VAL A 116 -12.80 -2.47 -7.02
CA VAL A 116 -11.39 -2.22 -6.84
C VAL A 116 -11.19 -1.08 -5.84
N PHE A 117 -10.60 -1.42 -4.71
CA PHE A 117 -10.20 -0.47 -3.68
C PHE A 117 -8.82 0.09 -4.02
N VAL A 118 -8.73 1.40 -4.18
CA VAL A 118 -7.49 2.09 -4.54
C VAL A 118 -6.97 2.90 -3.36
N SER A 119 -5.65 2.88 -3.15
CA SER A 119 -4.99 3.64 -2.09
C SER A 119 -3.55 3.99 -2.48
N GLY A 120 -2.87 4.77 -1.64
CA GLY A 120 -1.42 4.99 -1.69
C GLY A 120 -0.70 4.29 -0.54
N HIS A 121 0.64 4.36 -0.54
CA HIS A 121 1.47 3.87 0.56
C HIS A 121 1.43 4.83 1.77
N PHE A 122 0.21 5.19 2.19
CA PHE A 122 -0.05 6.09 3.32
C PHE A 122 0.04 5.35 4.65
N ALA A 123 0.67 5.96 5.64
CA ALA A 123 0.79 5.42 7.00
C ALA A 123 1.16 3.92 7.00
N ASN A 124 0.37 3.07 7.65
CA ASN A 124 0.48 1.62 7.52
C ASN A 124 -0.57 1.09 6.52
N PHE A 125 -0.22 1.15 5.25
CA PHE A 125 -1.07 0.77 4.11
C PHE A 125 -1.52 -0.71 4.13
N GLU A 126 -0.83 -1.59 4.86
CA GLU A 126 -1.22 -3.00 4.99
C GLU A 126 -2.57 -3.15 5.72
N LEU A 127 -2.94 -2.16 6.55
CA LEU A 127 -4.20 -2.18 7.28
C LEU A 127 -5.41 -2.05 6.36
N MET A 128 -5.29 -1.44 5.17
CA MET A 128 -6.39 -1.34 4.23
C MET A 128 -6.94 -2.72 3.86
N ALA A 129 -6.10 -3.56 3.28
CA ALA A 129 -6.53 -4.90 2.87
C ALA A 129 -6.93 -5.78 4.07
N MET A 130 -6.28 -5.59 5.23
CA MET A 130 -6.64 -6.29 6.47
C MET A 130 -8.06 -5.94 6.92
N GLU A 131 -8.41 -4.67 6.99
CA GLU A 131 -9.73 -4.24 7.47
C GLU A 131 -10.84 -4.61 6.48
N LEU A 132 -10.59 -4.54 5.18
CA LEU A 132 -11.52 -5.00 4.14
C LEU A 132 -11.77 -6.52 4.24
N ASP A 133 -10.71 -7.32 4.44
CA ASP A 133 -10.83 -8.77 4.64
C ASP A 133 -11.61 -9.11 5.91
N ARG A 134 -11.38 -8.35 6.99
CA ARG A 134 -12.12 -8.51 8.26
C ARG A 134 -13.62 -8.21 8.15
N LYS A 135 -14.01 -7.35 7.21
CA LYS A 135 -15.41 -7.07 6.86
C LYS A 135 -16.02 -8.15 5.95
N ASN A 136 -15.27 -9.23 5.65
CA ASN A 136 -15.69 -10.32 4.78
C ASN A 136 -16.02 -9.85 3.35
N LEU A 137 -15.21 -8.92 2.81
CA LEU A 137 -15.39 -8.40 1.45
C LEU A 137 -14.70 -9.25 0.37
N ASN A 138 -14.16 -10.40 0.71
CA ASN A 138 -13.47 -11.31 -0.21
C ASN A 138 -12.41 -10.55 -1.04
N ILE A 139 -11.31 -10.17 -0.40
CA ILE A 139 -10.28 -9.30 -0.97
C ILE A 139 -9.12 -10.09 -1.57
N ALA A 140 -8.72 -9.71 -2.79
CA ALA A 140 -7.44 -10.08 -3.39
C ALA A 140 -6.51 -8.85 -3.39
N ALA A 141 -5.38 -8.92 -2.68
CA ALA A 141 -4.42 -7.82 -2.62
C ALA A 141 -3.28 -8.00 -3.62
N ILE A 142 -3.04 -6.97 -4.45
CA ILE A 142 -1.92 -6.97 -5.38
C ILE A 142 -0.67 -6.45 -4.66
N TYR A 143 0.40 -7.24 -4.67
CA TYR A 143 1.66 -6.87 -4.02
C TYR A 143 2.87 -7.13 -4.91
N ARG A 144 3.99 -6.48 -4.60
CA ARG A 144 5.29 -6.78 -5.21
C ARG A 144 6.12 -7.66 -4.29
N PRO A 145 6.53 -8.88 -4.71
CA PRO A 145 7.45 -9.72 -3.95
C PRO A 145 8.77 -9.00 -3.66
N LEU A 146 9.33 -9.25 -2.49
CA LEU A 146 10.60 -8.67 -2.11
C LEU A 146 11.76 -9.24 -2.94
N ASN A 147 12.74 -8.39 -3.22
CA ASN A 147 13.96 -8.84 -3.92
C ASN A 147 14.82 -9.78 -3.06
N ASN A 148 14.72 -9.69 -1.74
CA ASN A 148 15.41 -10.59 -0.81
C ASN A 148 14.61 -11.88 -0.67
N PHE A 149 15.09 -12.93 -1.32
CA PHE A 149 14.42 -14.23 -1.38
C PHE A 149 14.47 -15.03 -0.05
N PHE A 150 15.29 -14.62 0.92
CA PHE A 150 15.24 -15.18 2.28
C PHE A 150 14.11 -14.54 3.10
N LEU A 151 13.89 -13.23 2.93
CA LEU A 151 12.86 -12.51 3.68
C LEU A 151 11.47 -12.66 3.05
N ASN A 152 11.40 -12.79 1.72
CA ASN A 152 10.13 -12.80 0.99
C ASN A 152 9.13 -13.88 1.48
N PRO A 153 9.54 -15.15 1.74
CA PRO A 153 8.61 -16.17 2.23
C PRO A 153 7.97 -15.82 3.58
N LEU A 154 8.73 -15.21 4.49
CA LEU A 154 8.21 -14.76 5.79
C LEU A 154 7.17 -13.65 5.61
N MET A 155 7.46 -12.67 4.76
CA MET A 155 6.54 -11.56 4.49
C MET A 155 5.26 -12.03 3.80
N GLU A 156 5.36 -12.96 2.83
CA GLU A 156 4.21 -13.58 2.19
C GLU A 156 3.36 -14.39 3.16
N TYR A 157 3.99 -15.16 4.04
CA TYR A 157 3.29 -15.89 5.09
C TYR A 157 2.49 -14.95 6.01
N TRP A 158 3.11 -13.85 6.49
CA TRP A 158 2.43 -12.90 7.34
C TRP A 158 1.29 -12.18 6.61
N ARG A 159 1.48 -11.79 5.36
CA ARG A 159 0.42 -11.18 4.55
C ARG A 159 -0.77 -12.11 4.37
N LYS A 160 -0.53 -13.36 3.97
CA LYS A 160 -1.60 -14.35 3.81
C LYS A 160 -2.32 -14.63 5.11
N LYS A 161 -1.61 -14.71 6.22
CA LYS A 161 -2.18 -15.08 7.52
C LYS A 161 -2.91 -13.92 8.19
N TYR A 162 -2.38 -12.70 8.10
CA TYR A 162 -2.86 -11.59 8.90
C TYR A 162 -3.49 -10.45 8.10
N ILE A 163 -3.24 -10.33 6.81
CA ILE A 163 -3.80 -9.26 5.97
C ILE A 163 -5.01 -9.79 5.20
N CYS A 164 -4.79 -10.56 4.16
CA CYS A 164 -5.85 -11.29 3.46
C CYS A 164 -5.27 -12.54 2.80
N ASN A 165 -6.09 -13.59 2.70
CA ASN A 165 -5.61 -14.88 2.22
C ASN A 165 -5.23 -14.86 0.74
N PHE A 166 -5.94 -14.11 -0.09
CA PHE A 166 -5.68 -14.05 -1.52
C PHE A 166 -4.69 -12.93 -1.86
N GLN A 167 -3.43 -13.30 -2.03
CA GLN A 167 -2.33 -12.39 -2.38
C GLN A 167 -1.90 -12.62 -3.82
N ILE A 168 -1.97 -11.57 -4.66
CA ILE A 168 -1.60 -11.61 -6.09
C ILE A 168 -0.22 -10.96 -6.28
N PRO A 169 0.84 -11.73 -6.55
CA PRO A 169 2.16 -11.16 -6.79
C PRO A 169 2.22 -10.47 -8.15
N LYS A 170 2.66 -9.22 -8.21
CA LYS A 170 3.00 -8.55 -9.47
C LYS A 170 4.06 -9.33 -10.23
N LYS A 171 3.91 -9.45 -11.56
CA LYS A 171 4.94 -10.04 -12.42
C LYS A 171 6.25 -9.26 -12.29
N ILE A 172 7.32 -9.96 -11.96
CA ILE A 172 8.67 -9.41 -11.98
C ILE A 172 9.29 -9.78 -13.33
N PRO A 173 9.81 -8.81 -14.12
CA PRO A 173 10.50 -9.12 -15.37
C PRO A 173 11.59 -10.18 -15.15
N GLY A 174 11.68 -11.17 -16.03
CA GLY A 174 12.66 -12.27 -15.94
C GLY A 174 12.36 -13.37 -14.91
N LYS A 175 11.21 -13.30 -14.22
CA LYS A 175 10.74 -14.40 -13.35
C LYS A 175 9.42 -14.95 -13.86
N SER A 176 9.33 -16.27 -14.01
CA SER A 176 8.05 -16.92 -14.21
C SER A 176 7.25 -16.84 -12.90
N GLY A 177 6.01 -16.36 -12.97
CA GLY A 177 5.18 -16.23 -11.80
C GLY A 177 3.70 -16.38 -12.14
N ASN A 178 2.95 -16.98 -11.24
CA ASN A 178 1.51 -17.22 -11.40
C ASN A 178 0.64 -15.97 -11.23
N GLY A 179 1.24 -14.77 -11.02
CA GLY A 179 0.51 -13.55 -10.69
C GLY A 179 -0.54 -13.16 -11.72
N THR A 180 -0.20 -13.20 -13.03
CA THR A 180 -1.16 -12.88 -14.10
C THR A 180 -2.32 -13.89 -14.10
N ARG A 181 -2.04 -15.18 -13.94
CA ARG A 181 -3.07 -16.21 -13.87
C ARG A 181 -3.97 -16.05 -12.65
N GLN A 182 -3.38 -15.74 -11.49
CA GLN A 182 -4.13 -15.48 -10.25
C GLN A 182 -5.00 -14.23 -10.39
N PHE A 183 -4.49 -13.18 -11.03
CA PHE A 183 -5.26 -11.96 -11.30
C PHE A 183 -6.46 -12.24 -12.20
N ILE A 184 -6.25 -12.95 -13.33
CA ILE A 184 -7.34 -13.35 -14.22
C ILE A 184 -8.38 -14.16 -13.46
N LYS A 185 -7.96 -15.13 -12.65
CA LYS A 185 -8.87 -15.93 -11.82
C LYS A 185 -9.68 -15.05 -10.86
N ALA A 186 -9.04 -14.10 -10.19
CA ALA A 186 -9.72 -13.17 -9.26
C ALA A 186 -10.81 -12.37 -9.99
N VAL A 187 -10.50 -11.88 -11.20
CA VAL A 187 -11.47 -11.13 -12.04
C VAL A 187 -12.63 -12.02 -12.48
N GLN A 188 -12.36 -13.27 -12.93
CA GLN A 188 -13.39 -14.22 -13.35
C GLN A 188 -14.39 -14.56 -12.25
N ILE A 189 -13.91 -14.72 -11.01
CA ILE A 189 -14.77 -15.00 -9.85
C ILE A 189 -15.27 -13.72 -9.15
N LYS A 190 -15.10 -12.56 -9.79
CA LYS A 190 -15.56 -11.24 -9.30
C LYS A 190 -15.08 -10.91 -7.88
N THR A 191 -13.84 -11.30 -7.54
CA THR A 191 -13.23 -10.97 -6.25
C THR A 191 -12.94 -9.47 -6.18
N ASN A 192 -13.19 -8.83 -5.04
CA ASN A 192 -12.77 -7.45 -4.82
C ASN A 192 -11.24 -7.35 -4.79
N ILE A 193 -10.70 -6.28 -5.36
CA ILE A 193 -9.25 -6.13 -5.55
C ILE A 193 -8.76 -4.91 -4.77
N ALA A 194 -7.71 -5.08 -3.96
CA ALA A 194 -7.01 -4.00 -3.30
C ALA A 194 -5.68 -3.72 -4.03
N VAL A 195 -5.47 -2.45 -4.40
CA VAL A 195 -4.27 -2.04 -5.15
C VAL A 195 -3.77 -0.68 -4.74
N MET A 196 -2.43 -0.55 -4.60
CA MET A 196 -1.75 0.74 -4.42
C MET A 196 -1.45 1.35 -5.79
N VAL A 197 -1.81 2.64 -5.97
CA VAL A 197 -1.76 3.34 -7.27
C VAL A 197 -0.72 4.45 -7.32
N ASP A 198 -0.09 4.81 -6.20
CA ASP A 198 0.83 5.93 -6.02
C ASP A 198 2.28 5.68 -6.50
N GLN A 199 2.58 4.48 -6.97
CA GLN A 199 3.92 4.16 -7.48
C GLN A 199 3.95 4.17 -9.00
N SER A 200 4.93 4.87 -9.56
CA SER A 200 5.21 4.85 -11.00
C SER A 200 5.52 3.44 -11.48
N ILE A 201 4.90 3.01 -12.58
CA ILE A 201 5.11 1.71 -13.21
C ILE A 201 5.50 1.86 -14.67
N THR A 202 6.47 1.09 -15.15
CA THR A 202 7.03 1.20 -16.51
C THR A 202 6.00 0.99 -17.62
N GLN A 203 4.94 0.23 -17.36
CA GLN A 203 3.87 -0.09 -18.31
C GLN A 203 2.60 0.74 -18.05
N GLY A 204 2.68 1.77 -17.21
CA GLY A 204 1.55 2.67 -16.91
C GLY A 204 1.28 3.67 -18.03
N LYS A 205 0.14 4.34 -17.91
CA LYS A 205 -0.18 5.49 -18.77
C LYS A 205 0.35 6.77 -18.11
N LYS A 206 0.80 7.71 -18.94
CA LYS A 206 1.22 9.04 -18.46
C LYS A 206 -0.03 9.85 -18.16
N ILE A 207 -0.34 10.01 -16.88
CA ILE A 207 -1.51 10.73 -16.36
C ILE A 207 -1.02 11.86 -15.48
N ASP A 208 -1.78 12.94 -15.40
CA ASP A 208 -1.46 14.08 -14.55
C ASP A 208 -1.50 13.69 -13.07
N PHE A 209 -0.45 14.07 -12.34
CA PHE A 209 -0.31 13.86 -10.91
C PHE A 209 0.53 15.02 -10.34
N PHE A 210 -0.07 15.86 -9.53
CA PHE A 210 0.55 17.11 -9.04
C PHE A 210 1.11 17.99 -10.17
N GLY A 211 0.35 18.19 -11.24
CA GLY A 211 0.78 19.01 -12.38
C GLY A 211 1.84 18.39 -13.31
N GLU A 212 2.31 17.20 -13.00
CA GLU A 212 3.33 16.48 -13.76
C GLU A 212 2.79 15.18 -14.38
N LYS A 213 3.32 14.78 -15.53
CA LYS A 213 2.97 13.51 -16.18
C LYS A 213 3.64 12.34 -15.48
N ALA A 214 2.91 11.55 -14.71
CA ALA A 214 3.39 10.35 -14.02
C ALA A 214 2.87 9.07 -14.67
N PHE A 215 3.72 8.03 -14.71
CA PHE A 215 3.28 6.70 -15.15
C PHE A 215 2.40 6.04 -14.09
N THR A 216 1.10 6.09 -14.30
CA THR A 216 0.05 5.57 -13.39
C THR A 216 -0.44 4.20 -13.86
N THR A 217 -0.75 3.31 -12.92
CA THR A 217 -1.32 1.98 -13.24
C THR A 217 -2.71 2.11 -13.86
N SER A 218 -2.95 1.38 -14.95
CA SER A 218 -4.27 1.32 -15.59
C SER A 218 -5.15 0.18 -15.08
N ILE A 219 -4.69 -0.59 -14.09
CA ILE A 219 -5.46 -1.74 -13.57
C ILE A 219 -6.87 -1.34 -13.11
N PRO A 220 -7.07 -0.31 -12.26
CA PRO A 220 -8.41 0.09 -11.83
C PRO A 220 -9.31 0.52 -13.00
N SER A 221 -8.78 1.33 -13.91
CA SER A 221 -9.53 1.82 -15.08
C SER A 221 -9.95 0.66 -16.00
N GLN A 222 -9.06 -0.29 -16.25
CA GLN A 222 -9.37 -1.47 -17.05
C GLN A 222 -10.42 -2.38 -16.39
N LEU A 223 -10.34 -2.56 -15.07
CA LEU A 223 -11.33 -3.32 -14.32
C LEU A 223 -12.72 -2.67 -14.41
N ALA A 224 -12.80 -1.36 -14.29
CA ALA A 224 -14.04 -0.62 -14.37
C ALA A 224 -14.65 -0.69 -15.78
N LEU A 225 -13.86 -0.41 -16.82
CA LEU A 225 -14.37 -0.35 -18.19
C LEU A 225 -14.73 -1.74 -18.76
N LYS A 226 -13.87 -2.76 -18.51
CA LYS A 226 -14.02 -4.08 -19.15
C LYS A 226 -14.80 -5.08 -18.32
N TYR A 227 -14.76 -4.97 -16.99
CA TYR A 227 -15.30 -5.99 -16.07
C TYR A 227 -16.34 -5.47 -15.09
N ASN A 228 -16.81 -4.22 -15.27
CA ASN A 228 -17.84 -3.59 -14.42
C ASN A 228 -17.47 -3.47 -12.94
N TYR A 229 -16.22 -3.30 -12.62
CA TYR A 229 -15.81 -2.96 -11.25
C TYR A 229 -16.14 -1.51 -10.94
N GLN A 230 -16.63 -1.23 -9.74
CA GLN A 230 -16.61 0.11 -9.18
C GLN A 230 -15.25 0.41 -8.56
N ILE A 231 -14.87 1.68 -8.48
CA ILE A 231 -13.60 2.12 -7.90
C ILE A 231 -13.91 2.87 -6.61
N VAL A 232 -13.38 2.39 -5.48
CA VAL A 232 -13.56 3.00 -4.16
C VAL A 232 -12.21 3.45 -3.63
N PRO A 233 -11.96 4.76 -3.47
CA PRO A 233 -10.74 5.27 -2.86
C PRO A 233 -10.74 5.04 -1.35
N ILE A 234 -9.54 4.78 -0.80
CA ILE A 234 -9.31 4.64 0.64
C ILE A 234 -8.02 5.37 1.01
N ALA A 235 -8.05 6.16 2.08
CA ALA A 235 -6.86 6.74 2.67
C ALA A 235 -6.67 6.24 4.10
N ILE A 236 -5.40 6.02 4.50
CA ILE A 236 -5.06 5.68 5.88
C ILE A 236 -4.17 6.76 6.44
N ARG A 237 -4.54 7.31 7.58
CA ARG A 237 -3.78 8.32 8.29
C ARG A 237 -3.32 7.78 9.66
N ARG A 238 -2.07 8.06 10.02
CA ARG A 238 -1.56 7.83 11.37
C ARG A 238 -1.88 9.06 12.23
N VAL A 239 -2.76 8.92 13.22
CA VAL A 239 -3.17 10.03 14.08
C VAL A 239 -2.35 10.11 15.36
N LYS A 240 -1.93 8.95 15.88
CA LYS A 240 -0.96 8.83 16.98
C LYS A 240 -0.08 7.64 16.68
N LYS A 241 1.09 7.53 17.30
CA LYS A 241 2.13 6.50 17.08
C LYS A 241 1.68 5.20 16.40
N TYR A 242 0.69 4.49 16.97
CA TYR A 242 0.14 3.22 16.50
C TYR A 242 -1.40 3.24 16.37
N GLN A 243 -1.99 4.44 16.29
CA GLN A 243 -3.42 4.64 16.04
C GLN A 243 -3.63 5.24 14.65
N PHE A 244 -4.63 4.75 13.96
CA PHE A 244 -4.92 5.08 12.57
C PHE A 244 -6.37 5.49 12.39
N VAL A 245 -6.60 6.24 11.35
CA VAL A 245 -7.93 6.49 10.78
C VAL A 245 -7.91 6.02 9.33
N MET A 246 -8.86 5.19 8.96
CA MET A 246 -9.12 4.76 7.60
C MET A 246 -10.36 5.47 7.09
N ASP A 247 -10.16 6.35 6.13
CA ASP A 247 -11.23 7.09 5.47
C ASP A 247 -11.59 6.37 4.17
N ILE A 248 -12.85 5.99 4.02
CA ILE A 248 -13.40 5.33 2.83
C ILE A 248 -14.26 6.33 2.11
N PHE A 249 -13.98 6.57 0.85
CA PHE A 249 -14.67 7.57 0.04
C PHE A 249 -15.74 6.92 -0.85
N ASN A 250 -16.68 7.73 -1.31
CA ASN A 250 -17.68 7.28 -2.25
C ASN A 250 -17.05 6.71 -3.53
N PRO A 251 -17.71 5.73 -4.19
CA PRO A 251 -17.27 5.24 -5.48
C PRO A 251 -17.06 6.36 -6.48
N ILE A 252 -15.97 6.31 -7.23
CA ILE A 252 -15.68 7.27 -8.30
C ILE A 252 -16.75 7.12 -9.39
N PRO A 253 -17.48 8.20 -9.77
CA PRO A 253 -18.48 8.13 -10.83
C PRO A 253 -17.81 7.89 -12.19
N ILE A 254 -18.25 6.82 -12.87
CA ILE A 254 -17.72 6.40 -14.17
C ILE A 254 -18.87 6.30 -15.17
N ASP A 255 -18.79 7.08 -16.25
CA ASP A 255 -19.67 6.97 -17.42
C ASP A 255 -18.91 6.24 -18.54
N LYS A 256 -19.22 4.96 -18.77
CA LYS A 256 -18.55 4.13 -19.79
C LYS A 256 -18.69 4.63 -21.22
N LYS A 257 -19.61 5.53 -21.49
CA LYS A 257 -19.78 6.14 -22.82
C LYS A 257 -18.84 7.32 -23.05
N LYS A 258 -18.37 7.95 -21.95
CA LYS A 258 -17.55 9.18 -21.99
C LYS A 258 -16.15 8.96 -21.41
N ASP A 259 -16.02 8.07 -20.42
CA ASP A 259 -14.76 7.83 -19.74
C ASP A 259 -13.91 6.76 -20.45
N ASP A 260 -12.62 7.01 -20.51
CA ASP A 260 -11.59 6.10 -20.93
C ASP A 260 -10.59 5.80 -19.80
N GLU A 261 -9.57 5.01 -20.07
CA GLU A 261 -8.54 4.68 -19.07
C GLU A 261 -7.80 5.93 -18.58
N PHE A 262 -7.71 6.99 -19.40
CA PHE A 262 -7.00 8.21 -19.05
C PHE A 262 -7.84 9.08 -18.11
N SER A 263 -9.10 9.33 -18.46
CA SER A 263 -10.02 10.14 -17.63
C SER A 263 -10.28 9.51 -16.27
N ILE A 264 -10.46 8.18 -16.21
CA ILE A 264 -10.59 7.46 -14.95
C ILE A 264 -9.30 7.54 -14.13
N GLY A 265 -8.16 7.37 -14.78
CA GLY A 265 -6.86 7.50 -14.08
C GLY A 265 -6.63 8.89 -13.51
N LYS A 266 -7.12 9.95 -14.18
CA LYS A 266 -7.09 11.32 -13.67
C LYS A 266 -7.97 11.45 -12.42
N LYS A 267 -9.22 10.97 -12.46
CA LYS A 267 -10.12 10.95 -11.30
C LYS A 267 -9.56 10.18 -10.09
N ILE A 268 -8.71 9.19 -10.32
CA ILE A 268 -8.04 8.43 -9.23
C ILE A 268 -6.89 9.25 -8.63
N ASN A 269 -6.20 10.06 -9.44
CA ASN A 269 -5.05 10.86 -9.01
C ASN A 269 -5.46 12.17 -8.31
N GLU A 270 -6.66 12.66 -8.56
CA GLU A 270 -7.31 13.78 -7.87
C GLU A 270 -7.80 13.40 -6.46
#